data_345819cb6adb9a4395060d4295410b87
#
_entry.id   345819cb6adb9a4395060d4295410b87
#
_cell.length_a   1.000
_cell.length_b   1.000
_cell.length_c   1.000
_cell.angle_alpha   90.00
_cell.angle_beta   90.00
_cell.angle_gamma   90.00
#
_symmetry.space_group_name_H-M   'P 1'
#
loop_
_entity.id
_entity.type
_entity.pdbx_description
1 polymer ?
#
loop_
_entity_poly.entity_id
_entity_poly.type
_entity_poly.pdbx_seq_one_letter_code
_entity_poly.pdbx_strand_id
1 'polypeptide(L)'
;MNKSEKYYQALMTHRHVSRRGLFRAFVSAAKHTAPERAPAPQLAHPLPPGAAPDAQFIAQCTRCNQCIDACTMGILTRHEDGYPQLAIEYASCDGCGACIAACPSGALCIQVRFDTGLRPTFSSACVNPVRSCNQCIEACPEQACTIGATGIPVLDSERCNGCGECRVQCGVDAVSLR
;
A
#
# COMPACT_ATOMS: atom_id res chain seq x y z
N MET A 1 40.49 -3.74 28.06
CA MET A 1 39.67 -5.00 28.08
C MET A 1 38.22 -4.63 28.18
N ASN A 2 37.44 -5.02 27.18
CA ASN A 2 36.03 -4.65 27.03
C ASN A 2 35.16 -5.45 28.05
N LYS A 3 34.09 -4.81 28.55
CA LYS A 3 33.20 -5.38 29.57
C LYS A 3 32.58 -6.74 29.17
N SER A 4 32.45 -6.98 27.87
CA SER A 4 31.98 -8.25 27.30
C SER A 4 33.01 -9.39 27.43
N GLU A 5 34.29 -9.10 27.32
CA GLU A 5 35.38 -10.10 27.35
C GLU A 5 35.56 -10.70 28.76
N LYS A 6 35.43 -9.86 29.81
CA LYS A 6 35.42 -10.32 31.20
C LYS A 6 34.19 -11.18 31.53
N TYR A 7 33.07 -10.88 30.93
CA TYR A 7 31.84 -11.66 31.09
C TYR A 7 31.97 -13.07 30.46
N TYR A 8 32.54 -13.14 29.25
CA TYR A 8 32.77 -14.43 28.58
C TYR A 8 33.83 -15.29 29.28
N GLN A 9 34.90 -14.68 29.82
CA GLN A 9 35.91 -15.42 30.61
C GLN A 9 35.32 -15.97 31.91
N ALA A 10 34.50 -15.21 32.63
CA ALA A 10 33.81 -15.67 33.82
C ALA A 10 32.81 -16.79 33.53
N LEU A 11 32.14 -16.75 32.38
CA LEU A 11 31.19 -17.78 31.93
C LEU A 11 31.87 -19.12 31.61
N MET A 12 33.05 -19.05 30.99
CA MET A 12 33.82 -20.25 30.60
C MET A 12 34.52 -20.93 31.75
N THR A 13 34.84 -20.23 32.86
CA THR A 13 35.51 -20.78 34.01
C THR A 13 34.58 -21.46 35.02
N HIS A 14 33.27 -21.17 35.01
CA HIS A 14 32.33 -21.61 36.04
C HIS A 14 31.18 -22.51 35.58
N ARG A 15 31.13 -22.90 34.30
CA ARG A 15 30.07 -23.82 33.85
C ARG A 15 30.64 -25.05 33.14
N HIS A 16 30.44 -26.20 33.76
CA HIS A 16 30.46 -27.50 33.08
C HIS A 16 29.33 -27.52 32.05
N VAL A 17 29.63 -27.24 30.80
CA VAL A 17 28.66 -27.31 29.70
C VAL A 17 28.35 -28.79 29.46
N SER A 18 27.18 -29.23 29.88
CA SER A 18 26.73 -30.61 29.59
C SER A 18 26.60 -30.79 28.07
N ARG A 19 26.83 -32.02 27.56
CA ARG A 19 26.65 -32.33 26.12
C ARG A 19 25.29 -31.89 25.58
N ARG A 20 24.23 -31.95 26.40
CA ARG A 20 22.89 -31.40 26.06
C ARG A 20 22.85 -29.88 25.97
N GLY A 21 23.64 -29.17 26.78
CA GLY A 21 23.74 -27.70 26.75
C GLY A 21 24.44 -27.22 25.48
N LEU A 22 25.46 -27.96 25.02
CA LEU A 22 26.16 -27.66 23.77
C LEU A 22 25.22 -27.81 22.54
N PHE A 23 24.44 -28.88 22.48
CA PHE A 23 23.46 -29.11 21.42
C PHE A 23 22.37 -28.04 21.41
N ARG A 24 21.87 -27.62 22.59
CA ARG A 24 20.89 -26.51 22.67
C ARG A 24 21.48 -25.17 22.20
N ALA A 25 22.74 -24.89 22.53
CA ALA A 25 23.43 -23.69 22.07
C ALA A 25 23.64 -23.71 20.55
N PHE A 26 23.96 -24.87 19.96
CA PHE A 26 24.08 -25.03 18.52
C PHE A 26 22.75 -24.84 17.78
N VAL A 27 21.68 -25.45 18.28
CA VAL A 27 20.32 -25.27 17.69
C VAL A 27 19.82 -23.83 17.84
N SER A 28 20.14 -23.18 18.98
CA SER A 28 19.83 -21.77 19.19
C SER A 28 20.61 -20.86 18.26
N ALA A 29 21.92 -21.08 18.10
CA ALA A 29 22.75 -20.32 17.17
C ALA A 29 22.29 -20.50 15.71
N ALA A 30 21.91 -21.71 15.31
CA ALA A 30 21.37 -21.98 13.98
C ALA A 30 20.02 -21.27 13.71
N LYS A 31 19.20 -21.07 14.75
CA LYS A 31 17.95 -20.28 14.64
C LYS A 31 18.20 -18.77 14.55
N HIS A 32 19.29 -18.27 15.11
CA HIS A 32 19.66 -16.85 15.05
C HIS A 32 20.50 -16.46 13.82
N THR A 33 20.98 -17.45 13.06
CA THR A 33 21.73 -17.22 11.81
C THR A 33 20.87 -17.32 10.55
N ALA A 34 19.55 -17.56 10.67
CA ALA A 34 18.68 -17.30 9.53
C ALA A 34 18.79 -15.79 9.21
N PRO A 35 19.25 -15.39 8.02
CA PRO A 35 19.30 -13.99 7.66
C PRO A 35 17.87 -13.46 7.80
N GLU A 36 17.68 -12.48 8.69
CA GLU A 36 16.45 -11.71 8.76
C GLU A 36 16.24 -11.18 7.35
N ARG A 37 15.21 -11.74 6.67
CA ARG A 37 14.92 -11.38 5.29
C ARG A 37 14.66 -9.89 5.29
N ALA A 38 15.57 -9.12 4.68
CA ALA A 38 15.40 -7.68 4.53
C ALA A 38 13.95 -7.43 4.07
N PRO A 39 13.24 -6.46 4.66
CA PRO A 39 11.89 -6.15 4.24
C PRO A 39 11.90 -5.95 2.73
N ALA A 40 10.92 -6.56 2.05
CA ALA A 40 10.81 -6.42 0.60
C ALA A 40 10.73 -4.92 0.27
N PRO A 41 11.39 -4.46 -0.81
CA PRO A 41 11.33 -3.06 -1.20
C PRO A 41 9.87 -2.67 -1.41
N GLN A 42 9.44 -1.60 -0.74
CA GLN A 42 8.09 -1.05 -0.83
C GLN A 42 8.17 0.34 -1.44
N LEU A 43 7.23 0.64 -2.31
CA LEU A 43 7.08 1.98 -2.87
C LEU A 43 6.23 2.84 -1.91
N ALA A 44 6.66 4.08 -1.69
CA ALA A 44 6.01 4.99 -0.75
C ALA A 44 4.76 5.68 -1.32
N HIS A 45 4.41 5.38 -2.57
CA HIS A 45 3.31 6.00 -3.30
C HIS A 45 2.41 4.94 -3.95
N PRO A 46 1.12 5.25 -4.16
CA PRO A 46 0.19 4.34 -4.79
C PRO A 46 0.56 4.12 -6.27
N LEU A 47 0.51 2.87 -6.69
CA LEU A 47 0.81 2.45 -8.05
C LEU A 47 -0.43 2.48 -8.95
N PRO A 48 -0.25 2.46 -10.29
CA PRO A 48 -1.36 2.29 -11.23
C PRO A 48 -2.17 1.02 -10.95
N PRO A 49 -3.47 0.99 -11.29
CA PRO A 49 -4.27 -0.23 -11.19
C PRO A 49 -3.63 -1.38 -11.96
N GLY A 50 -3.72 -2.58 -11.42
CA GLY A 50 -3.13 -3.78 -12.03
C GLY A 50 -1.62 -3.92 -11.80
N ALA A 51 -0.99 -3.05 -11.01
CA ALA A 51 0.40 -3.22 -10.62
C ALA A 51 0.61 -4.55 -9.88
N ALA A 52 1.67 -5.26 -10.26
CA ALA A 52 2.15 -6.40 -9.48
C ALA A 52 2.57 -5.96 -8.06
N PRO A 53 2.72 -6.88 -7.10
CA PRO A 53 3.28 -6.53 -5.79
C PRO A 53 4.61 -5.78 -5.93
N ASP A 54 4.88 -4.82 -5.04
CA ASP A 54 5.96 -3.84 -5.14
C ASP A 54 7.30 -4.42 -5.61
N ALA A 55 7.77 -5.50 -5.00
CA ALA A 55 9.05 -6.12 -5.38
C ALA A 55 9.06 -6.62 -6.83
N GLN A 56 7.96 -7.20 -7.30
CA GLN A 56 7.81 -7.67 -8.67
C GLN A 56 7.64 -6.49 -9.64
N PHE A 57 6.85 -5.50 -9.26
CA PHE A 57 6.65 -4.28 -10.04
C PHE A 57 7.98 -3.55 -10.25
N ILE A 58 8.77 -3.35 -9.19
CA ILE A 58 10.10 -2.73 -9.25
C ILE A 58 11.03 -3.49 -10.20
N ALA A 59 10.98 -4.82 -10.19
CA ALA A 59 11.82 -5.66 -11.06
C ALA A 59 11.40 -5.61 -12.54
N GLN A 60 10.12 -5.43 -12.83
CA GLN A 60 9.56 -5.48 -14.18
C GLN A 60 9.39 -4.11 -14.83
N CYS A 61 9.12 -3.05 -14.05
CA CYS A 61 8.84 -1.73 -14.58
C CYS A 61 10.09 -1.07 -15.18
N THR A 62 10.05 -0.81 -16.47
CA THR A 62 11.13 -0.14 -17.21
C THR A 62 11.10 1.39 -17.09
N ARG A 63 10.12 1.97 -16.38
CA ARG A 63 9.94 3.41 -16.21
C ARG A 63 9.76 4.16 -17.56
N CYS A 64 9.16 3.51 -18.53
CA CYS A 64 9.00 4.04 -19.90
C CYS A 64 7.92 5.12 -20.01
N ASN A 65 7.11 5.35 -19.00
CA ASN A 65 6.00 6.31 -18.92
C ASN A 65 4.80 6.04 -19.84
N GLN A 66 4.78 4.98 -20.63
CA GLN A 66 3.68 4.68 -21.57
C GLN A 66 2.31 4.56 -20.86
N CYS A 67 2.28 4.05 -19.63
CA CYS A 67 1.06 3.99 -18.83
C CYS A 67 0.56 5.39 -18.41
N ILE A 68 1.47 6.34 -18.19
CA ILE A 68 1.16 7.74 -17.88
C ILE A 68 0.55 8.41 -19.11
N ASP A 69 1.21 8.28 -20.24
CA ASP A 69 0.77 8.89 -21.51
C ASP A 69 -0.57 8.32 -22.00
N ALA A 70 -0.86 7.05 -21.68
CA ALA A 70 -2.11 6.38 -22.02
C ALA A 70 -3.28 6.75 -21.12
N CYS A 71 -3.05 7.40 -19.98
CA CYS A 71 -4.11 7.72 -19.01
C CYS A 71 -4.92 8.93 -19.46
N THR A 72 -6.12 8.70 -19.99
CA THR A 72 -7.03 9.76 -20.47
C THR A 72 -7.54 10.67 -19.35
N MET A 73 -7.60 10.15 -18.11
CA MET A 73 -8.01 10.91 -16.92
C MET A 73 -6.88 11.78 -16.35
N GLY A 74 -5.63 11.58 -16.79
CA GLY A 74 -4.47 12.36 -16.34
C GLY A 74 -4.10 12.14 -14.86
N ILE A 75 -4.53 11.03 -14.27
CA ILE A 75 -4.30 10.70 -12.86
C ILE A 75 -3.02 9.87 -12.61
N LEU A 76 -2.30 9.54 -13.67
CA LEU A 76 -1.00 8.90 -13.55
C LEU A 76 0.08 9.96 -13.77
N THR A 77 0.98 10.08 -12.82
CA THR A 77 2.11 11.01 -12.85
C THR A 77 3.41 10.27 -12.62
N ARG A 78 4.54 10.90 -12.90
CA ARG A 78 5.85 10.33 -12.60
C ARG A 78 6.28 10.74 -11.20
N HIS A 79 6.56 9.77 -10.35
CA HIS A 79 7.14 9.99 -9.03
C HIS A 79 8.65 10.31 -9.13
N GLU A 80 9.25 10.87 -8.07
CA GLU A 80 10.66 11.27 -8.03
C GLU A 80 11.64 10.11 -8.28
N ASP A 81 11.28 8.90 -7.85
CA ASP A 81 12.04 7.65 -8.10
C ASP A 81 11.93 7.15 -9.56
N GLY A 82 11.13 7.82 -10.37
CA GLY A 82 10.92 7.54 -11.78
C GLY A 82 9.81 6.53 -12.08
N TYR A 83 9.17 5.94 -11.06
CA TYR A 83 8.02 5.05 -11.24
C TYR A 83 6.72 5.84 -11.47
N PRO A 84 5.71 5.24 -12.13
CA PRO A 84 4.39 5.85 -12.24
C PRO A 84 3.70 5.86 -10.87
N GLN A 85 3.07 6.98 -10.56
CA GLN A 85 2.28 7.20 -9.35
C GLN A 85 0.83 7.45 -9.72
N LEU A 86 -0.10 6.87 -8.95
CA LEU A 86 -1.52 7.16 -9.04
C LEU A 86 -1.86 8.37 -8.14
N ALA A 87 -2.24 9.48 -8.75
CA ALA A 87 -2.55 10.75 -8.08
C ALA A 87 -4.03 11.12 -8.33
N ILE A 88 -4.91 10.66 -7.46
CA ILE A 88 -6.35 10.94 -7.51
C ILE A 88 -6.64 12.20 -6.68
N GLU A 89 -6.58 13.36 -7.31
CA GLU A 89 -6.91 14.63 -6.66
C GLU A 89 -8.02 15.39 -7.39
N TYR A 90 -7.95 15.45 -8.71
CA TYR A 90 -8.87 16.22 -9.54
C TYR A 90 -9.75 15.36 -10.44
N ALA A 91 -9.38 14.13 -10.67
CA ALA A 91 -10.14 13.17 -11.47
C ALA A 91 -10.05 11.78 -10.83
N SER A 92 -11.08 10.99 -11.01
CA SER A 92 -11.18 9.61 -10.56
C SER A 92 -10.69 8.62 -11.61
N CYS A 93 -10.42 7.38 -11.21
CA CYS A 93 -10.10 6.31 -12.13
C CYS A 93 -11.38 5.60 -12.60
N ASP A 94 -11.64 5.60 -13.91
CA ASP A 94 -12.78 4.95 -14.52
C ASP A 94 -12.60 3.43 -14.77
N GLY A 95 -11.39 2.91 -14.50
CA GLY A 95 -11.08 1.50 -14.71
C GLY A 95 -10.94 1.08 -16.19
N CYS A 96 -10.71 2.03 -17.13
CA CYS A 96 -10.65 1.75 -18.56
C CYS A 96 -9.53 0.77 -18.98
N GLY A 97 -8.53 0.52 -18.12
CA GLY A 97 -7.43 -0.41 -18.41
C GLY A 97 -6.40 0.07 -19.46
N ALA A 98 -6.48 1.31 -19.94
CA ALA A 98 -5.55 1.84 -20.94
C ALA A 98 -4.09 1.80 -20.48
N CYS A 99 -3.82 2.06 -19.20
CA CYS A 99 -2.48 1.95 -18.60
C CYS A 99 -1.94 0.51 -18.62
N ILE A 100 -2.81 -0.48 -18.42
CA ILE A 100 -2.45 -1.90 -18.49
C ILE A 100 -2.11 -2.30 -19.93
N ALA A 101 -2.99 -1.92 -20.87
CA ALA A 101 -2.80 -2.22 -22.29
C ALA A 101 -1.53 -1.59 -22.87
N ALA A 102 -1.14 -0.40 -22.37
CA ALA A 102 0.05 0.30 -22.79
C ALA A 102 1.34 -0.20 -22.13
N CYS A 103 1.30 -1.13 -21.17
CA CYS A 103 2.49 -1.60 -20.43
C CYS A 103 3.24 -2.69 -21.21
N PRO A 104 4.40 -2.41 -21.82
CA PRO A 104 5.11 -3.39 -22.64
C PRO A 104 5.86 -4.45 -21.79
N SER A 105 6.16 -4.12 -20.55
CA SER A 105 6.94 -4.99 -19.66
C SER A 105 6.09 -5.99 -18.87
N GLY A 106 4.75 -5.85 -18.89
CA GLY A 106 3.85 -6.66 -18.08
C GLY A 106 3.90 -6.37 -16.57
N ALA A 107 4.49 -5.24 -16.16
CA ALA A 107 4.47 -4.80 -14.77
C ALA A 107 3.05 -4.43 -14.29
N LEU A 108 2.16 -4.09 -15.24
CA LEU A 108 0.72 -3.91 -15.04
C LEU A 108 -0.01 -5.08 -15.68
N CYS A 109 -0.87 -5.76 -14.93
CA CYS A 109 -1.61 -6.92 -15.36
C CYS A 109 -3.12 -6.69 -15.28
N ILE A 110 -3.87 -7.39 -16.13
CA ILE A 110 -5.34 -7.36 -16.11
C ILE A 110 -5.82 -7.92 -14.76
N GLN A 111 -6.68 -7.17 -14.11
CA GLN A 111 -7.34 -7.60 -12.87
C GLN A 111 -8.70 -8.24 -13.20
N VAL A 112 -9.09 -9.28 -12.45
CA VAL A 112 -10.43 -9.89 -12.55
C VAL A 112 -11.52 -8.88 -12.16
N ARG A 113 -11.25 -8.08 -11.15
CA ARG A 113 -12.04 -6.94 -10.72
C ARG A 113 -11.13 -5.72 -10.66
N PHE A 114 -11.58 -4.63 -11.24
CA PHE A 114 -10.87 -3.35 -11.14
C PHE A 114 -10.75 -2.93 -9.67
N ASP A 115 -9.53 -2.67 -9.22
CA ASP A 115 -9.22 -2.12 -7.91
C ASP A 115 -7.89 -1.35 -7.96
N THR A 116 -7.89 -0.13 -7.45
CA THR A 116 -6.68 0.68 -7.32
C THR A 116 -5.85 0.35 -6.08
N GLY A 117 -6.42 -0.41 -5.14
CA GLY A 117 -5.86 -0.63 -3.81
C GLY A 117 -6.08 0.51 -2.83
N LEU A 118 -6.51 1.69 -3.30
CA LEU A 118 -6.77 2.84 -2.43
C LEU A 118 -8.13 2.71 -1.72
N ARG A 119 -8.20 3.22 -0.49
CA ARG A 119 -9.43 3.24 0.29
C ARG A 119 -9.67 4.64 0.86
N PRO A 120 -10.90 5.18 0.74
CA PRO A 120 -11.24 6.46 1.33
C PRO A 120 -11.32 6.39 2.85
N THR A 121 -10.83 7.44 3.49
CA THR A 121 -11.07 7.72 4.89
C THR A 121 -11.79 9.05 5.01
N PHE A 122 -12.78 9.12 5.88
CA PHE A 122 -13.63 10.31 6.08
C PHE A 122 -13.23 10.99 7.38
N SER A 123 -12.96 12.28 7.31
CA SER A 123 -12.54 13.08 8.47
C SER A 123 -13.72 13.81 9.14
N SER A 124 -13.47 14.38 10.32
CA SER A 124 -14.42 15.24 11.03
C SER A 124 -14.73 16.57 10.31
N ALA A 125 -13.99 16.92 9.25
CA ALA A 125 -14.31 18.05 8.39
C ALA A 125 -15.56 17.82 7.54
N CYS A 126 -16.09 16.58 7.52
CA CYS A 126 -17.31 16.25 6.81
C CYS A 126 -18.50 17.07 7.33
N VAL A 127 -19.18 17.77 6.42
CA VAL A 127 -20.34 18.63 6.75
C VAL A 127 -21.67 17.88 6.75
N ASN A 128 -21.69 16.59 6.41
CA ASN A 128 -22.92 15.80 6.34
C ASN A 128 -23.71 15.78 7.65
N PRO A 129 -23.11 15.70 8.85
CA PRO A 129 -23.85 15.72 10.11
C PRO A 129 -24.67 16.99 10.32
N VAL A 130 -24.30 18.10 9.66
CA VAL A 130 -24.94 19.42 9.83
C VAL A 130 -25.78 19.83 8.63
N ARG A 131 -25.36 19.47 7.41
CA ARG A 131 -25.95 19.96 6.15
C ARG A 131 -26.55 18.87 5.26
N SER A 132 -26.58 17.62 5.72
CA SER A 132 -27.09 16.48 4.93
C SER A 132 -26.46 16.39 3.53
N CYS A 133 -25.12 16.50 3.47
CA CYS A 133 -24.35 16.40 2.23
C CYS A 133 -24.10 14.92 1.91
N ASN A 134 -24.65 14.39 0.82
CA ASN A 134 -24.52 12.98 0.43
C ASN A 134 -23.66 12.79 -0.85
N GLN A 135 -22.94 13.80 -1.31
CA GLN A 135 -22.24 13.80 -2.60
C GLN A 135 -21.34 12.58 -2.81
N CYS A 136 -20.51 12.23 -1.82
CA CYS A 136 -19.61 11.08 -1.92
C CYS A 136 -20.33 9.71 -1.94
N ILE A 137 -21.56 9.65 -1.43
CA ILE A 137 -22.41 8.44 -1.41
C ILE A 137 -23.11 8.31 -2.75
N GLU A 138 -23.74 9.39 -3.23
CA GLU A 138 -24.46 9.44 -4.49
C GLU A 138 -23.54 9.24 -5.69
N ALA A 139 -22.33 9.76 -5.61
CA ALA A 139 -21.32 9.60 -6.65
C ALA A 139 -20.62 8.25 -6.68
N CYS A 140 -20.79 7.41 -5.64
CA CYS A 140 -20.08 6.14 -5.55
C CYS A 140 -20.65 5.08 -6.52
N PRO A 141 -19.94 4.69 -7.60
CA PRO A 141 -20.43 3.76 -8.58
C PRO A 141 -20.68 2.35 -7.99
N GLU A 142 -19.86 1.97 -6.99
CA GLU A 142 -19.95 0.69 -6.29
C GLU A 142 -20.93 0.73 -5.10
N GLN A 143 -21.53 1.89 -4.79
CA GLN A 143 -22.38 2.08 -3.62
C GLN A 143 -21.72 1.57 -2.32
N ALA A 144 -20.42 1.77 -2.21
CA ALA A 144 -19.58 1.30 -1.11
C ALA A 144 -19.59 2.25 0.10
N CYS A 145 -20.21 3.43 -0.02
CA CYS A 145 -20.29 4.42 1.05
C CYS A 145 -21.73 4.50 1.60
N THR A 146 -21.88 4.49 2.91
CA THR A 146 -23.16 4.64 3.60
C THR A 146 -23.04 5.63 4.74
N ILE A 147 -24.17 6.19 5.24
CA ILE A 147 -24.15 7.09 6.40
C ILE A 147 -23.94 6.28 7.68
N GLY A 148 -22.90 6.63 8.45
CA GLY A 148 -22.67 6.08 9.78
C GLY A 148 -23.56 6.72 10.85
N ALA A 149 -23.53 6.16 12.06
CA ALA A 149 -24.31 6.64 13.20
C ALA A 149 -24.03 8.10 13.60
N THR A 150 -22.83 8.60 13.31
CA THR A 150 -22.40 9.98 13.57
C THR A 150 -22.78 10.97 12.45
N GLY A 151 -23.42 10.48 11.38
CA GLY A 151 -23.66 11.24 10.17
C GLY A 151 -22.44 11.33 9.22
N ILE A 152 -21.26 10.88 9.64
CA ILE A 152 -20.08 10.78 8.79
C ILE A 152 -20.20 9.49 7.96
N PRO A 153 -19.84 9.52 6.65
CA PRO A 153 -19.88 8.31 5.83
C PRO A 153 -18.94 7.22 6.36
N VAL A 154 -19.37 5.97 6.20
CA VAL A 154 -18.56 4.76 6.48
C VAL A 154 -18.39 3.98 5.19
N LEU A 155 -17.26 3.29 5.09
CA LEU A 155 -16.86 2.53 3.92
C LEU A 155 -17.17 1.04 4.09
N ASP A 156 -17.76 0.45 3.06
CA ASP A 156 -17.72 -0.99 2.80
C ASP A 156 -16.48 -1.27 1.92
N SER A 157 -15.40 -1.76 2.55
CA SER A 157 -14.13 -1.99 1.88
C SER A 157 -14.16 -3.15 0.88
N GLU A 158 -15.12 -4.10 1.00
CA GLU A 158 -15.26 -5.23 0.08
C GLU A 158 -15.89 -4.78 -1.24
N ARG A 159 -16.80 -3.80 -1.17
CA ARG A 159 -17.43 -3.23 -2.37
C ARG A 159 -16.56 -2.16 -3.03
N CYS A 160 -15.76 -1.44 -2.27
CA CYS A 160 -14.94 -0.35 -2.78
C CYS A 160 -13.85 -0.85 -3.72
N ASN A 161 -13.75 -0.23 -4.90
CA ASN A 161 -12.69 -0.47 -5.88
C ASN A 161 -11.60 0.62 -5.89
N GLY A 162 -11.70 1.61 -4.99
CA GLY A 162 -10.71 2.68 -4.87
C GLY A 162 -10.68 3.68 -6.02
N CYS A 163 -11.75 3.80 -6.81
CA CYS A 163 -11.81 4.71 -7.97
C CYS A 163 -11.53 6.18 -7.63
N GLY A 164 -11.83 6.60 -6.40
CA GLY A 164 -11.57 7.95 -5.91
C GLY A 164 -12.67 8.96 -6.20
N GLU A 165 -13.80 8.57 -6.79
CA GLU A 165 -14.90 9.47 -7.11
C GLU A 165 -15.40 10.23 -5.87
N CYS A 166 -15.50 9.54 -4.73
CA CYS A 166 -15.88 10.17 -3.45
C CYS A 166 -14.91 11.27 -3.00
N ARG A 167 -13.63 11.19 -3.35
CA ARG A 167 -12.61 12.22 -3.07
C ARG A 167 -12.82 13.42 -3.98
N VAL A 168 -12.99 13.18 -5.28
CA VAL A 168 -13.17 14.23 -6.29
C VAL A 168 -14.45 15.04 -6.05
N GLN A 169 -15.53 14.40 -5.62
CA GLN A 169 -16.82 15.05 -5.37
C GLN A 169 -16.90 15.75 -4.01
N CYS A 170 -15.88 15.59 -3.15
CA CYS A 170 -15.89 16.18 -1.82
C CYS A 170 -15.48 17.66 -1.85
N GLY A 171 -16.47 18.57 -1.88
CA GLY A 171 -16.21 20.03 -1.91
C GLY A 171 -15.60 20.63 -0.63
N VAL A 172 -15.47 19.85 0.45
CA VAL A 172 -14.89 20.31 1.73
C VAL A 172 -13.62 19.56 2.13
N ASP A 173 -13.06 18.79 1.19
CA ASP A 173 -11.79 18.05 1.38
C ASP A 173 -11.79 17.12 2.61
N ALA A 174 -12.93 16.54 2.93
CA ALA A 174 -13.09 15.65 4.08
C ALA A 174 -12.73 14.18 3.76
N VAL A 175 -12.42 13.86 2.50
CA VAL A 175 -12.08 12.52 2.04
C VAL A 175 -10.62 12.45 1.66
N SER A 176 -9.86 11.52 2.25
CA SER A 176 -8.49 11.21 1.84
C SER A 176 -8.40 9.75 1.40
N LEU A 177 -7.55 9.46 0.40
CA LEU A 177 -7.30 8.11 -0.10
C LEU A 177 -5.97 7.59 0.45
N ARG A 178 -5.98 6.36 0.94
CA ARG A 178 -4.79 5.68 1.47
C ARG A 178 -4.72 4.25 1.00
#